data_cd09e43b36364564d48b8539f3bbfb06
#
_entry.id   cd09e43b36364564d48b8539f3bbfb06
#
_cell.length_a   1.000
_cell.length_b   1.000
_cell.length_c   1.000
_cell.angle_alpha   90.00
_cell.angle_beta   90.00
_cell.angle_gamma   90.00
#
_symmetry.space_group_name_H-M   'P 1'
#
loop_
_entity.id
_entity.type
_entity.pdbx_description
1 polymer ?
#
loop_
_entity_poly.entity_id
_entity_poly.type
_entity_poly.pdbx_seq_one_letter_code
_entity_poly.pdbx_strand_id
1 'polypeptide(L)'
;MTTRQHLAHMVGKNVYVCCTGYAYSGVLETIGARSITIREPSIVYETGAWTATKWHDAQRLPTARAVVMVGQIESIFEVVR
;
A
#
# COMPACT_ATOMS: atom_id res chain seq x y z
N MET A 1 9.62 16.52 -9.76
CA MET A 1 8.46 16.18 -8.92
C MET A 1 8.94 15.50 -7.65
N THR A 2 8.43 15.91 -6.50
CA THR A 2 8.83 15.32 -5.21
C THR A 2 8.12 13.99 -4.97
N THR A 3 8.64 13.21 -4.01
CA THR A 3 8.00 11.96 -3.59
C THR A 3 6.55 12.21 -3.16
N ARG A 4 6.32 13.28 -2.38
CA ARG A 4 4.97 13.61 -1.92
C ARG A 4 4.03 13.90 -3.09
N GLN A 5 4.51 14.58 -4.13
CA GLN A 5 3.69 14.87 -5.30
C GLN A 5 3.33 13.60 -6.07
N HIS A 6 4.27 12.66 -6.18
CA HIS A 6 3.98 11.35 -6.79
C HIS A 6 2.93 10.58 -5.99
N LEU A 7 3.07 10.58 -4.67
CA LEU A 7 2.15 9.86 -3.80
C LEU A 7 0.76 10.51 -3.78
N ALA A 8 0.70 11.83 -3.90
CA ALA A 8 -0.57 12.55 -3.84
C ALA A 8 -1.57 12.08 -4.89
N HIS A 9 -1.09 11.63 -6.04
CA HIS A 9 -1.97 11.13 -7.11
C HIS A 9 -2.66 9.82 -6.73
N MET A 10 -2.15 9.13 -5.73
CA MET A 10 -2.67 7.82 -5.31
C MET A 10 -3.60 7.89 -4.10
N VAL A 11 -3.76 9.07 -3.51
CA VAL A 11 -4.66 9.23 -2.36
C VAL A 11 -6.09 8.87 -2.74
N GLY A 12 -6.72 8.04 -1.93
CA GLY A 12 -8.07 7.53 -2.18
C GLY A 12 -8.11 6.28 -3.06
N LYS A 13 -6.96 5.80 -3.52
CA LYS A 13 -6.87 4.66 -4.43
C LYS A 13 -6.23 3.47 -3.74
N ASN A 14 -6.55 2.28 -4.25
CA ASN A 14 -5.90 1.06 -3.77
C ASN A 14 -4.44 1.06 -4.20
N VAL A 15 -3.56 0.79 -3.25
CA VAL A 15 -2.12 0.76 -3.50
C VAL A 15 -1.53 -0.55 -3.01
N TYR A 16 -0.44 -0.94 -3.65
CA TYR A 16 0.44 -2.02 -3.20
C TYR A 16 1.73 -1.37 -2.73
N VAL A 17 2.09 -1.64 -1.47
CA VAL A 17 3.25 -1.04 -0.84
C VAL A 17 4.26 -2.14 -0.54
N CYS A 18 5.34 -2.15 -1.31
CA CYS A 18 6.41 -3.13 -1.12
C CYS A 18 7.43 -2.57 -0.13
N CYS A 19 7.49 -3.20 1.03
CA CYS A 19 8.44 -2.82 2.08
C CYS A 19 9.55 -3.85 2.19
N THR A 20 10.57 -3.53 3.00
CA THR A 20 11.74 -4.38 3.17
C THR A 20 11.39 -5.76 3.72
N GLY A 21 10.45 -5.84 4.66
CA GLY A 21 10.06 -7.11 5.29
C GLY A 21 8.79 -7.71 4.71
N TYR A 22 7.78 -6.88 4.52
CA TYR A 22 6.46 -7.32 4.10
C TYR A 22 5.90 -6.38 3.04
N ALA A 23 4.89 -6.85 2.33
CA ALA A 23 4.12 -6.02 1.42
C ALA A 23 2.71 -5.80 1.99
N TYR A 24 2.17 -4.62 1.74
CA TYR A 24 0.84 -4.26 2.21
C TYR A 24 -0.01 -3.78 1.05
N SER A 25 -1.31 -3.92 1.20
CA SER A 25 -2.28 -3.41 0.24
C SER A 25 -3.42 -2.74 1.00
N GLY A 26 -3.97 -1.71 0.43
CA GLY A 26 -5.09 -0.98 1.02
C GLY A 26 -5.33 0.33 0.29
N VAL A 27 -6.17 1.17 0.86
CA VAL A 27 -6.47 2.49 0.28
C VAL A 27 -5.54 3.52 0.91
N LEU A 28 -4.77 4.21 0.09
CA LEU A 28 -3.91 5.29 0.58
C LEU A 28 -4.79 6.44 1.07
N GLU A 29 -4.73 6.73 2.36
CA GLU A 29 -5.59 7.74 2.97
C GLU A 29 -4.90 9.08 3.13
N THR A 30 -3.73 9.07 3.77
CA THR A 30 -2.99 10.31 4.02
C THR A 30 -1.50 10.09 3.84
N ILE A 31 -0.81 11.21 3.58
CA ILE A 31 0.64 11.24 3.42
C ILE A 31 1.19 12.21 4.47
N GLY A 32 2.01 11.69 5.38
CA GLY A 32 2.71 12.49 6.35
C GLY A 32 4.13 12.82 5.89
N ALA A 33 4.89 13.46 6.76
CA ALA A 33 6.28 13.83 6.47
C ALA A 33 7.17 12.61 6.31
N ARG A 34 6.94 11.55 7.10
CA ARG A 34 7.79 10.36 7.11
C ARG A 34 7.00 9.06 7.05
N SER A 35 5.70 9.15 6.86
CA SER A 35 4.85 7.98 6.87
C SER A 35 3.65 8.18 5.97
N ILE A 36 3.03 7.07 5.61
CA ILE A 36 1.74 7.08 4.93
C ILE A 36 0.76 6.28 5.77
N THR A 37 -0.52 6.61 5.65
CA THR A 37 -1.59 5.87 6.31
C THR A 37 -2.40 5.13 5.27
N ILE A 38 -2.59 3.84 5.48
CA ILE A 38 -3.36 2.98 4.60
C ILE A 38 -4.63 2.55 5.33
N ARG A 39 -5.77 2.75 4.69
CA ARG A 39 -7.07 2.34 5.21
C ARG A 39 -7.38 0.93 4.75
N GLU A 40 -7.98 0.15 5.62
CA GLU A 40 -8.35 -1.23 5.37
C GLU A 40 -7.15 -2.08 4.89
N PRO A 41 -6.07 -2.10 5.67
CA PRO A 41 -4.83 -2.71 5.23
C PRO A 41 -4.87 -4.23 5.26
N SER A 42 -4.15 -4.83 4.31
CA SER A 42 -3.88 -6.27 4.29
C SER A 42 -2.38 -6.49 4.13
N ILE A 43 -1.87 -7.57 4.71
CA ILE A 43 -0.54 -8.08 4.39
C ILE A 43 -0.68 -8.98 3.18
N VAL A 44 0.19 -8.78 2.19
CA VAL A 44 0.20 -9.60 0.98
C VAL A 44 1.40 -10.53 1.04
N TYR A 45 1.13 -11.83 1.14
CA TYR A 45 2.18 -12.86 1.18
C TYR A 45 2.57 -13.30 -0.23
N GLU A 46 1.58 -13.43 -1.10
CA GLU A 46 1.79 -13.74 -2.51
C GLU A 46 0.81 -12.96 -3.36
N THR A 47 1.31 -12.30 -4.38
CA THR A 47 0.48 -11.49 -5.25
C THR A 47 -0.34 -12.34 -6.22
N GLY A 48 0.23 -13.45 -6.68
CA GLY A 48 -0.34 -14.17 -7.80
C GLY A 48 -0.14 -13.39 -9.09
N ALA A 49 -0.95 -13.68 -10.10
CA ALA A 49 -0.88 -12.97 -11.37
C ALA A 49 -1.35 -11.51 -11.19
N TRP A 50 -0.62 -10.56 -11.75
CA TRP A 50 -0.98 -9.15 -11.67
C TRP A 50 -2.31 -8.83 -12.35
N THR A 51 -2.75 -9.68 -13.27
CA THR A 51 -4.03 -9.55 -13.95
C THR A 51 -5.20 -10.09 -13.14
N ALA A 52 -4.94 -10.80 -12.05
CA ALA A 52 -6.00 -11.32 -11.19
C ALA A 52 -6.72 -10.20 -10.45
N THR A 53 -7.97 -10.42 -10.09
CA THR A 53 -8.77 -9.44 -9.36
C THR A 53 -8.53 -9.48 -7.86
N LYS A 54 -7.84 -10.51 -7.37
CA LYS A 54 -7.53 -10.68 -5.95
C LYS A 54 -6.08 -11.12 -5.78
N TRP A 55 -5.50 -10.79 -4.62
CA TRP A 55 -4.21 -11.32 -4.22
C TRP A 55 -4.33 -12.83 -4.03
N HIS A 56 -3.28 -13.57 -4.40
CA HIS A 56 -3.26 -15.02 -4.22
C HIS A 56 -3.30 -15.40 -2.75
N ASP A 57 -2.48 -14.73 -1.94
CA ASP A 57 -2.42 -14.98 -0.50
C ASP A 57 -2.23 -13.65 0.23
N ALA A 58 -3.27 -13.20 0.90
CA ALA A 58 -3.25 -11.96 1.66
C ALA A 58 -4.15 -12.11 2.88
N GLN A 59 -3.78 -11.42 3.95
CA GLN A 59 -4.53 -11.42 5.18
C GLN A 59 -4.91 -10.00 5.58
N ARG A 60 -6.19 -9.77 5.80
CA ARG A 60 -6.69 -8.51 6.30
C ARG A 60 -6.17 -8.28 7.71
N LEU A 61 -5.60 -7.12 7.97
CA LEU A 61 -5.15 -6.76 9.31
C LEU A 61 -6.35 -6.39 10.19
N PRO A 62 -6.31 -6.71 11.49
CA PRO A 62 -7.43 -6.44 12.41
C PRO A 62 -7.42 -4.98 12.88
N THR A 63 -7.31 -4.05 11.96
CA THR A 63 -7.28 -2.62 12.24
C THR A 63 -7.88 -1.86 11.08
N ALA A 64 -8.44 -0.69 11.36
CA ALA A 64 -9.00 0.16 10.32
C ALA A 64 -7.92 0.85 9.50
N ARG A 65 -6.77 1.11 10.10
CA ARG A 65 -5.67 1.86 9.47
C ARG A 65 -4.34 1.29 9.91
N ALA A 66 -3.36 1.36 9.00
CA ALA A 66 -1.97 1.05 9.30
C ALA A 66 -1.10 2.21 8.85
N VAL A 67 -0.10 2.51 9.66
CA VAL A 67 0.90 3.55 9.36
C VAL A 67 2.16 2.86 8.86
N VAL A 68 2.59 3.21 7.65
CA VAL A 68 3.79 2.64 7.04
C VAL A 68 4.85 3.72 6.95
N MET A 69 6.03 3.45 7.50
CA MET A 69 7.14 4.39 7.49
C MET A 69 7.75 4.45 6.10
N VAL A 70 7.88 5.65 5.55
CA VAL A 70 8.38 5.85 4.18
C VAL A 70 9.76 5.24 3.99
N GLY A 71 10.62 5.28 5.03
CA GLY A 71 11.95 4.70 4.95
C GLY A 71 11.99 3.19 4.74
N GLN A 72 10.88 2.49 4.95
CA GLN A 72 10.78 1.05 4.76
C GLN A 72 10.19 0.67 3.40
N ILE A 73 9.73 1.63 2.64
CA ILE A 73 9.07 1.40 1.36
C ILE A 73 10.11 1.33 0.25
N GLU A 74 10.14 0.21 -0.47
CA GLU A 74 10.96 0.07 -1.68
C GLU A 74 10.23 0.59 -2.89
N SER A 75 8.95 0.26 -3.00
CA SER A 75 8.12 0.71 -4.11
C SER A 75 6.66 0.79 -3.66
N ILE A 76 5.92 1.66 -4.31
CA ILE A 76 4.49 1.81 -4.10
C ILE A 76 3.84 2.16 -5.42
N PHE A 77 2.72 1.53 -5.73
CA PHE A 77 1.99 1.82 -6.95
C PHE A 77 0.50 1.55 -6.79
N GLU A 78 -0.27 2.20 -7.62
CA GLU A 78 -1.71 2.01 -7.66
C GLU A 78 -2.05 0.65 -8.24
N VAL A 79 -2.99 -0.03 -7.60
CA VAL A 79 -3.51 -1.32 -8.11
C VAL A 79 -4.81 -1.04 -8.83
N VAL A 80 -4.81 -1.27 -10.12
CA VAL A 80 -5.98 -1.06 -10.97
C VAL A 80 -6.68 -2.40 -11.18
N ARG A 81 -7.87 -2.54 -10.62
CA ARG A 81 -8.63 -3.80 -10.68
C ARG A 81 -10.10 -3.55 -10.97
#